data_cbd12b63071839fdc59326423ce9452e
#
_entry.id   cbd12b63071839fdc59326423ce9452e
#
_cell.length_a   1.000
_cell.length_b   1.000
_cell.length_c   1.000
_cell.angle_alpha   90.00
_cell.angle_beta   90.00
_cell.angle_gamma   90.00
#
_symmetry.space_group_name_H-M   'P 1'
#
loop_
_entity.id
_entity.type
_entity.pdbx_description
1 polymer ?
#
loop_
_entity_poly.entity_id
_entity_poly.type
_entity_poly.pdbx_seq_one_letter_code
_entity_poly.pdbx_strand_id
1 'polypeptide(L)'
;LTSKRTLQTMQDQELSKFFLKIKGIGPWTLGIIKMFYLGHSDTYLSGDLGVKKGALYFFKDSKYMGEDYSPYKTYLCLYLWQSLSTNLD
;
A
#
# COMPACT_ATOMS: atom_id res chain seq x y z
N LEU A 1 2.14 -18.60 -17.75
CA LEU A 1 2.14 -17.22 -17.25
C LEU A 1 0.94 -16.99 -16.35
N THR A 2 1.18 -16.28 -15.26
CA THR A 2 0.14 -15.98 -14.28
C THR A 2 -0.70 -14.81 -14.78
N SER A 3 -2.01 -15.02 -14.92
CA SER A 3 -2.92 -13.96 -15.37
C SER A 3 -3.23 -13.00 -14.24
N LYS A 4 -3.69 -11.79 -14.61
CA LYS A 4 -4.15 -10.81 -13.63
C LYS A 4 -5.25 -11.39 -12.74
N ARG A 5 -6.18 -12.14 -13.33
CA ARG A 5 -7.28 -12.74 -12.59
C ARG A 5 -6.78 -13.72 -11.52
N THR A 6 -5.80 -14.56 -11.88
CA THR A 6 -5.18 -15.46 -10.92
C THR A 6 -4.54 -14.69 -9.78
N LEU A 7 -3.80 -13.62 -10.11
CA LEU A 7 -3.15 -12.78 -9.10
C LEU A 7 -4.17 -12.13 -8.18
N GLN A 8 -5.31 -11.70 -8.71
CA GLN A 8 -6.35 -11.06 -7.90
C GLN A 8 -6.99 -12.01 -6.90
N THR A 9 -6.99 -13.31 -7.18
CA THR A 9 -7.57 -14.31 -6.28
C THR A 9 -6.57 -14.88 -5.28
N MET A 10 -5.27 -14.55 -5.42
CA MET A 10 -4.25 -15.05 -4.51
C MET A 10 -4.32 -14.36 -3.15
N GLN A 11 -3.99 -15.11 -2.11
CA GLN A 11 -3.85 -14.57 -0.77
C GLN A 11 -2.61 -13.68 -0.67
N ASP A 12 -2.59 -12.76 0.27
CA ASP A 12 -1.45 -11.86 0.47
C ASP A 12 -0.11 -12.59 0.60
N GLN A 13 -0.09 -13.68 1.35
CA GLN A 13 1.13 -14.45 1.54
C GLN A 13 1.63 -15.05 0.24
N GLU A 14 0.71 -15.53 -0.59
CA GLU A 14 1.05 -16.10 -1.90
C GLU A 14 1.58 -15.03 -2.84
N LEU A 15 0.94 -13.85 -2.85
CA LEU A 15 1.41 -12.73 -3.66
C LEU A 15 2.81 -12.31 -3.25
N SER A 16 3.06 -12.21 -1.95
CA SER A 16 4.38 -11.84 -1.45
C SER A 16 5.43 -12.84 -1.90
N LYS A 17 5.14 -14.14 -1.77
CA LYS A 17 6.08 -15.17 -2.20
C LYS A 17 6.34 -15.11 -3.69
N PHE A 18 5.29 -14.86 -4.49
CA PHE A 18 5.42 -14.82 -5.94
C PHE A 18 6.26 -13.62 -6.39
N PHE A 19 5.90 -12.42 -5.95
CA PHE A 19 6.54 -11.20 -6.44
C PHE A 19 7.90 -10.92 -5.81
N LEU A 20 8.09 -11.22 -4.53
CA LEU A 20 9.38 -10.93 -3.89
C LEU A 20 10.51 -11.83 -4.35
N LYS A 21 10.21 -12.91 -5.07
CA LYS A 21 11.23 -13.72 -5.72
C LYS A 21 11.81 -13.02 -6.94
N ILE A 22 11.10 -12.08 -7.50
CA ILE A 22 11.54 -11.38 -8.71
C ILE A 22 12.54 -10.31 -8.33
N LYS A 23 13.70 -10.34 -8.97
CA LYS A 23 14.76 -9.36 -8.70
C LYS A 23 14.25 -7.96 -9.03
N GLY A 24 14.44 -7.04 -8.11
CA GLY A 24 14.02 -5.66 -8.30
C GLY A 24 12.64 -5.33 -7.74
N ILE A 25 11.91 -6.35 -7.25
CA ILE A 25 10.60 -6.10 -6.63
C ILE A 25 10.74 -6.23 -5.11
N GLY A 26 10.64 -5.09 -4.42
CA GLY A 26 10.61 -5.05 -2.98
C GLY A 26 9.21 -4.85 -2.44
N PRO A 27 9.06 -4.75 -1.11
CA PRO A 27 7.74 -4.59 -0.49
C PRO A 27 6.96 -3.37 -0.98
N TRP A 28 7.64 -2.25 -1.25
CA TRP A 28 6.98 -1.04 -1.74
C TRP A 28 6.38 -1.27 -3.13
N THR A 29 7.18 -1.83 -4.05
CA THR A 29 6.72 -2.12 -5.42
C THR A 29 5.56 -3.11 -5.39
N LEU A 30 5.65 -4.13 -4.54
CA LEU A 30 4.56 -5.09 -4.38
C LEU A 30 3.29 -4.39 -3.91
N GLY A 31 3.40 -3.47 -2.95
CA GLY A 31 2.26 -2.68 -2.49
C GLY A 31 1.61 -1.88 -3.59
N ILE A 32 2.41 -1.24 -4.44
CA ILE A 32 1.91 -0.48 -5.58
C ILE A 32 1.15 -1.41 -6.55
N ILE A 33 1.70 -2.60 -6.81
CA ILE A 33 1.05 -3.58 -7.68
C ILE A 33 -0.31 -3.99 -7.09
N LYS A 34 -0.36 -4.27 -5.79
CA LYS A 34 -1.61 -4.65 -5.13
C LYS A 34 -2.66 -3.55 -5.25
N MET A 35 -2.26 -2.31 -5.00
CA MET A 35 -3.21 -1.19 -4.99
C MET A 35 -3.73 -0.85 -6.37
N PHE A 36 -2.83 -0.68 -7.34
CA PHE A 36 -3.20 -0.10 -8.64
C PHE A 36 -3.44 -1.13 -9.72
N TYR A 37 -2.72 -2.24 -9.70
CA TYR A 37 -2.92 -3.26 -10.73
C TYR A 37 -3.97 -4.29 -10.32
N LEU A 38 -3.94 -4.73 -9.07
CA LEU A 38 -4.85 -5.77 -8.60
C LEU A 38 -6.10 -5.23 -7.91
N GLY A 39 -6.12 -3.96 -7.57
CA GLY A 39 -7.29 -3.33 -6.96
C GLY A 39 -7.55 -3.72 -5.51
N HIS A 40 -6.51 -4.08 -4.77
CA HIS A 40 -6.67 -4.42 -3.36
C HIS A 40 -7.02 -3.18 -2.54
N SER A 41 -8.03 -3.28 -1.69
CA SER A 41 -8.52 -2.17 -0.88
C SER A 41 -7.85 -2.04 0.49
N ASP A 42 -7.12 -3.07 0.92
CA ASP A 42 -6.58 -3.10 2.28
C ASP A 42 -5.05 -3.22 2.29
N THR A 43 -4.40 -2.40 1.47
CA THR A 43 -2.94 -2.34 1.39
C THR A 43 -2.45 -1.02 1.98
N TYR A 44 -1.54 -1.10 2.95
CA TYR A 44 -0.92 0.08 3.55
C TYR A 44 0.58 0.10 3.25
N LEU A 45 1.03 1.19 2.63
CA LEU A 45 2.43 1.34 2.22
C LEU A 45 3.26 1.94 3.36
N SER A 46 3.50 1.16 4.39
CA SER A 46 4.21 1.64 5.59
C SER A 46 5.62 2.12 5.30
N GLY A 47 6.24 1.61 4.25
CA GLY A 47 7.59 2.02 3.86
C GLY A 47 7.63 3.26 2.99
N ASP A 48 6.50 3.76 2.53
CA ASP A 48 6.44 4.93 1.67
C ASP A 48 6.62 6.22 2.47
N LEU A 49 7.55 7.06 2.03
CA LEU A 49 7.86 8.29 2.75
C LEU A 49 6.67 9.26 2.81
N GLY A 50 5.92 9.36 1.72
CA GLY A 50 4.74 10.21 1.69
C GLY A 50 3.66 9.75 2.64
N VAL A 51 3.44 8.44 2.72
CA VAL A 51 2.48 7.87 3.67
C VAL A 51 2.93 8.12 5.10
N LYS A 52 4.22 7.94 5.40
CA LYS A 52 4.77 8.20 6.74
C LYS A 52 4.59 9.66 7.14
N LYS A 53 4.87 10.58 6.23
CA LYS A 53 4.71 12.00 6.50
C LYS A 53 3.24 12.36 6.74
N GLY A 54 2.35 11.80 5.94
CA GLY A 54 0.92 11.99 6.12
C GLY A 54 0.43 11.45 7.45
N ALA A 55 0.88 10.26 7.83
CA ALA A 55 0.51 9.66 9.10
C ALA A 55 1.00 10.51 10.27
N LEU A 56 2.22 11.02 10.19
CA LEU A 56 2.75 11.90 11.23
C LEU A 56 1.90 13.17 11.35
N TYR A 57 1.48 13.72 10.23
CA TYR A 57 0.68 14.94 10.21
C TYR A 57 -0.72 14.72 10.83
N PHE A 58 -1.40 13.65 10.43
CA PHE A 58 -2.79 13.41 10.86
C PHE A 58 -2.92 12.65 12.17
N PHE A 59 -2.04 11.69 12.41
CA PHE A 59 -2.16 10.82 13.58
C PHE A 59 -1.09 11.10 14.62
N LYS A 60 -0.16 12.02 14.33
CA LYS A 60 0.99 12.32 15.21
C LYS A 60 1.85 11.08 15.45
N ASP A 61 1.85 10.14 14.52
CA ASP A 61 2.57 8.88 14.65
C ASP A 61 2.98 8.38 13.27
N SER A 62 4.26 8.52 12.93
CA SER A 62 4.79 8.08 11.64
C SER A 62 4.83 6.56 11.49
N LYS A 63 4.61 5.84 12.58
CA LYS A 63 4.62 4.38 12.58
C LYS A 63 3.21 3.79 12.52
N TYR A 64 2.20 4.64 12.44
CA TYR A 64 0.82 4.17 12.35
C TYR A 64 0.63 3.32 11.08
N MET A 65 0.00 2.18 11.22
CA MET A 65 -0.12 1.19 10.14
C MET A 65 -1.52 1.10 9.54
N GLY A 66 -2.40 2.03 9.89
CA GLY A 66 -3.74 2.09 9.32
C GLY A 66 -4.70 1.02 9.82
N GLU A 67 -4.39 0.38 10.94
CA GLU A 67 -5.16 -0.76 11.43
C GLU A 67 -6.64 -0.45 11.69
N ASP A 68 -6.96 0.79 12.04
CA ASP A 68 -8.35 1.20 12.31
C ASP A 68 -9.16 1.37 11.03
N TYR A 69 -8.50 1.34 9.88
CA TYR A 69 -9.13 1.59 8.58
C TYR A 69 -9.30 0.32 7.74
N SER A 70 -8.88 -0.82 8.28
CA SER A 70 -9.11 -2.09 7.61
C SER A 70 -10.61 -2.35 7.48
N PRO A 71 -11.11 -2.83 6.34
CA PRO A 71 -10.39 -3.35 5.17
C PRO A 71 -10.14 -2.31 4.07
N TYR A 72 -10.03 -1.04 4.43
CA TYR A 72 -9.90 0.06 3.45
C TYR A 72 -8.60 0.83 3.57
N LYS A 73 -7.52 0.20 4.00
CA LYS A 73 -6.23 0.86 4.18
C LYS A 73 -5.69 1.52 2.91
N THR A 74 -5.98 0.95 1.75
CA THR A 74 -5.56 1.53 0.47
C THR A 74 -6.11 2.94 0.30
N TYR A 75 -7.38 3.13 0.65
CA TYR A 75 -8.00 4.45 0.54
C TYR A 75 -7.39 5.43 1.53
N LEU A 76 -7.00 4.96 2.70
CA LEU A 76 -6.28 5.79 3.66
C LEU A 76 -4.95 6.26 3.07
N CYS A 77 -4.19 5.36 2.43
CA CYS A 77 -2.93 5.73 1.78
C CYS A 77 -3.14 6.81 0.73
N LEU A 78 -4.16 6.66 -0.11
CA LEU A 78 -4.46 7.62 -1.15
C LEU A 78 -4.84 8.98 -0.54
N TYR A 79 -5.60 8.96 0.53
CA TYR A 79 -5.99 10.17 1.25
C TYR A 79 -4.77 10.88 1.84
N LEU A 80 -3.86 10.14 2.45
CA LEU A 80 -2.65 10.71 3.04
C LEU A 80 -1.77 11.37 1.98
N TRP A 81 -1.61 10.72 0.83
CA TRP A 81 -0.87 11.31 -0.29
C TRP A 81 -1.50 12.61 -0.76
N GLN A 82 -2.81 12.59 -0.99
CA GLN A 82 -3.53 13.76 -1.48
C GLN A 82 -3.48 14.91 -0.48
N SER A 83 -3.69 14.60 0.79
CA SER A 83 -3.68 15.61 1.84
C SER A 83 -2.31 16.25 2.01
N LEU A 84 -1.26 15.44 1.92
CA LEU A 84 0.10 15.95 2.02
C LEU A 84 0.41 16.91 0.87
N SER A 85 0.01 16.53 -0.35
CA SER A 85 0.18 17.38 -1.52
C SER A 85 -0.54 18.71 -1.36
N THR A 86 -1.77 18.66 -0.85
CA THR A 86 -2.60 19.86 -0.64
C THR A 86 -2.02 20.77 0.47
N ASN A 87 -1.53 20.16 1.54
CA ASN A 87 -1.09 20.92 2.72
C ASN A 87 0.34 21.46 2.61
N LEU A 88 1.12 20.97 1.66
CA LEU A 88 2.47 21.46 1.44
C LEU A 88 2.52 22.61 0.44
N ASP A 89 1.42 22.88 -0.20
CA ASP A 89 1.31 24.03 -1.12
C ASP A 89 1.05 25.34 -0.32
#